data_26c809563e86e06a5d92446253fc882c
#
_entry.id   26c809563e86e06a5d92446253fc882c
#
_cell.length_a   1.000
_cell.length_b   1.000
_cell.length_c   1.000
_cell.angle_alpha   90.00
_cell.angle_beta   90.00
_cell.angle_gamma   90.00
#
_symmetry.space_group_name_H-M   'P 1'
#
loop_
_entity.id
_entity.type
_entity.pdbx_description
1 polymer ?
#
loop_
_entity_poly.entity_id
_entity_poly.type
_entity_poly.pdbx_seq_one_letter_code
_entity_poly.pdbx_strand_id
1 'polypeptide(L)'
;MSMRSQSESKFKIQVRKWDGRPHYSWETHLLERTSGFIWVACPGPRDLVHHSKGKTFSFETHAMEWFWEGAWFSIGVSMDPLSRLTRFYCNLHQPLTEVDGGLEFVDLDIDVVKVGDEPTTQVDLDEFALHSKAYLYPKTIIESLPNYGEALGKAIDRDTELCSEKLGRLFDQVMVEGGPNLTNVGEDLSQHLRKWPQISGLGLAPD
;
A
#
# COMPACT_ATOMS: atom_id res chain seq x y z
N MET A 1 -15.71 12.87 -34.14
CA MET A 1 -15.87 12.37 -32.78
C MET A 1 -14.54 12.54 -32.10
N SER A 2 -14.44 13.51 -31.22
CA SER A 2 -13.20 13.89 -30.54
C SER A 2 -12.90 12.83 -29.46
N MET A 3 -11.82 12.08 -29.63
CA MET A 3 -11.22 11.32 -28.53
C MET A 3 -10.78 12.34 -27.47
N ARG A 4 -11.52 12.41 -26.36
CA ARG A 4 -11.02 13.05 -25.17
C ARG A 4 -9.81 12.24 -24.71
N SER A 5 -8.61 12.79 -24.84
CA SER A 5 -7.47 12.34 -24.06
C SER A 5 -7.89 12.50 -22.59
N GLN A 6 -8.15 11.39 -21.90
CA GLN A 6 -8.15 11.41 -20.46
C GLN A 6 -6.72 11.82 -20.09
N SER A 7 -6.53 13.05 -19.66
CA SER A 7 -5.29 13.44 -18.97
C SER A 7 -5.20 12.49 -17.79
N GLU A 8 -4.19 11.62 -17.81
CA GLU A 8 -3.85 10.77 -16.68
C GLU A 8 -3.67 11.68 -15.47
N SER A 9 -4.68 11.72 -14.61
CA SER A 9 -4.59 12.52 -13.41
C SER A 9 -3.59 11.82 -12.47
N LYS A 10 -2.38 12.37 -12.41
CA LYS A 10 -1.37 11.94 -11.44
C LYS A 10 -1.99 12.00 -10.06
N PHE A 11 -1.92 10.89 -9.36
CA PHE A 11 -2.43 10.76 -8.00
C PHE A 11 -1.22 10.60 -7.06
N LYS A 12 -1.12 11.44 -6.06
CA LYS A 12 0.07 11.49 -5.20
C LYS A 12 -0.21 10.86 -3.85
N ILE A 13 0.70 10.00 -3.41
CA ILE A 13 0.72 9.50 -2.04
C ILE A 13 1.74 10.32 -1.23
N GLN A 14 1.33 10.77 -0.06
CA GLN A 14 2.14 11.54 0.86
C GLN A 14 2.13 10.90 2.25
N VAL A 15 3.30 10.68 2.80
CA VAL A 15 3.49 10.07 4.11
C VAL A 15 4.14 11.08 5.04
N ARG A 16 3.58 11.20 6.25
CA ARG A 16 4.16 12.00 7.33
C ARG A 16 4.61 11.10 8.48
N LYS A 17 5.57 11.54 9.24
CA LYS A 17 5.85 11.00 10.56
C LYS A 17 4.85 11.57 11.59
N TRP A 18 4.76 10.96 12.75
CA TRP A 18 3.86 11.35 13.83
C TRP A 18 3.93 12.83 14.23
N ASP A 19 5.10 13.43 14.15
CA ASP A 19 5.33 14.85 14.43
C ASP A 19 4.94 15.81 13.28
N GLY A 20 4.31 15.27 12.23
CA GLY A 20 3.81 16.01 11.09
C GLY A 20 4.85 16.30 10.00
N ARG A 21 6.13 15.93 10.19
CA ARG A 21 7.15 16.12 9.15
C ARG A 21 6.87 15.26 7.92
N PRO A 22 7.08 15.79 6.69
CA PRO A 22 7.08 14.99 5.49
C PRO A 22 8.11 13.85 5.58
N HIS A 23 7.67 12.62 5.28
CA HIS A 23 8.52 11.45 5.30
C HIS A 23 8.79 10.93 3.89
N TYR A 24 7.78 10.40 3.22
CA TYR A 24 7.85 9.94 1.85
C TYR A 24 6.79 10.58 0.97
N SER A 25 7.04 10.62 -0.34
CA SER A 25 5.99 10.82 -1.33
C SER A 25 6.35 10.18 -2.66
N TRP A 26 5.32 9.74 -3.40
CA TRP A 26 5.45 9.20 -4.75
C TRP A 26 4.22 9.50 -5.61
N GLU A 27 4.41 9.51 -6.92
CA GLU A 27 3.34 9.68 -7.89
C GLU A 27 2.80 8.32 -8.32
N THR A 28 1.49 8.25 -8.51
CA THR A 28 0.77 7.03 -8.88
C THR A 28 -0.24 7.33 -9.98
N HIS A 29 -0.79 6.26 -10.57
CA HIS A 29 -1.95 6.31 -11.41
C HIS A 29 -3.16 5.76 -10.65
N LEU A 30 -4.22 6.55 -10.53
CA LEU A 30 -5.46 6.11 -9.90
C LEU A 30 -6.17 5.12 -10.82
N LEU A 31 -6.30 3.87 -10.38
CA LEU A 31 -7.01 2.82 -11.10
C LEU A 31 -8.50 2.80 -10.74
N GLU A 32 -8.79 2.86 -9.44
CA GLU A 32 -10.14 2.80 -8.94
C GLU A 32 -10.29 3.66 -7.69
N ARG A 33 -11.43 4.33 -7.58
CA ARG A 33 -11.85 5.06 -6.39
C ARG A 33 -13.35 4.87 -6.20
N THR A 34 -13.70 4.28 -5.08
CA THR A 34 -15.09 4.14 -4.62
C THR A 34 -15.21 4.70 -3.22
N SER A 35 -16.44 4.76 -2.67
CA SER A 35 -16.62 5.02 -1.24
C SER A 35 -15.92 3.92 -0.43
N GLY A 36 -14.89 4.30 0.32
CA GLY A 36 -14.17 3.41 1.21
C GLY A 36 -13.02 2.60 0.62
N PHE A 37 -12.71 2.74 -0.69
CA PHE A 37 -11.62 1.99 -1.33
C PHE A 37 -10.93 2.79 -2.44
N ILE A 38 -9.60 2.73 -2.43
CA ILE A 38 -8.74 3.34 -3.46
C ILE A 38 -7.70 2.32 -3.90
N TRP A 39 -7.53 2.20 -5.21
CA TRP A 39 -6.53 1.36 -5.84
C TRP A 39 -5.67 2.19 -6.77
N VAL A 40 -4.37 2.13 -6.60
CA VAL A 40 -3.41 2.84 -7.45
C VAL A 40 -2.37 1.90 -8.04
N ALA A 41 -1.78 2.32 -9.15
CA ALA A 41 -0.67 1.63 -9.79
C ALA A 41 0.51 2.57 -10.01
N CYS A 42 1.70 2.02 -9.87
CA CYS A 42 2.98 2.70 -10.11
C CYS A 42 3.79 1.85 -11.09
N PRO A 43 3.71 2.11 -12.40
CA PRO A 43 4.59 1.45 -13.36
C PRO A 43 6.06 1.79 -13.06
N GLY A 44 6.95 0.82 -13.22
CA GLY A 44 8.39 1.07 -13.23
C GLY A 44 8.85 1.63 -14.60
N PRO A 45 9.89 2.45 -14.64
CA PRO A 45 10.62 2.98 -13.49
C PRO A 45 9.81 4.01 -12.70
N ARG A 46 9.95 4.00 -11.37
CA ARG A 46 9.21 4.89 -10.47
C ARG A 46 10.11 5.45 -9.38
N ASP A 47 9.80 6.65 -8.93
CA ASP A 47 10.55 7.38 -7.91
C ASP A 47 9.80 7.48 -6.59
N LEU A 48 10.54 7.29 -5.50
CA LEU A 48 10.11 7.52 -4.12
C LEU A 48 10.98 8.65 -3.53
N VAL A 49 10.37 9.77 -3.20
CA VAL A 49 11.07 10.89 -2.56
C VAL A 49 11.07 10.67 -1.04
N HIS A 50 12.26 10.57 -0.46
CA HIS A 50 12.45 10.51 1.00
C HIS A 50 12.80 11.90 1.52
N HIS A 51 11.81 12.63 2.02
CA HIS A 51 11.95 14.03 2.41
C HIS A 51 12.91 14.24 3.59
N SER A 52 12.83 13.41 4.63
CA SER A 52 13.68 13.55 5.81
C SER A 52 15.16 13.26 5.55
N LYS A 53 15.50 12.51 4.49
CA LYS A 53 16.89 12.26 4.06
C LYS A 53 17.30 13.12 2.85
N GLY A 54 16.37 13.86 2.26
CA GLY A 54 16.63 14.67 1.04
C GLY A 54 17.09 13.81 -0.14
N LYS A 55 16.55 12.58 -0.29
CA LYS A 55 16.95 11.61 -1.32
C LYS A 55 15.77 11.13 -2.13
N THR A 56 16.02 10.79 -3.39
CA THR A 56 15.06 10.07 -4.22
C THR A 56 15.62 8.67 -4.49
N PHE A 57 14.78 7.66 -4.32
CA PHE A 57 15.05 6.28 -4.68
C PHE A 57 14.28 5.92 -5.94
N SER A 58 14.95 5.35 -6.93
CA SER A 58 14.32 4.90 -8.16
C SER A 58 14.24 3.38 -8.17
N PHE A 59 13.08 2.85 -8.60
CA PHE A 59 12.79 1.42 -8.64
C PHE A 59 12.34 1.01 -10.04
N GLU A 60 12.92 -0.04 -10.58
CA GLU A 60 12.52 -0.65 -11.86
C GLU A 60 11.26 -1.51 -11.73
N THR A 61 10.83 -1.81 -10.49
CA THR A 61 9.67 -2.65 -10.21
C THR A 61 8.36 -1.93 -10.49
N HIS A 62 7.38 -2.63 -11.04
CA HIS A 62 5.98 -2.20 -10.99
C HIS A 62 5.46 -2.31 -9.56
N ALA A 63 4.49 -1.48 -9.19
CA ALA A 63 3.79 -1.60 -7.91
C ALA A 63 2.29 -1.32 -8.05
N MET A 64 1.52 -1.92 -7.18
CA MET A 64 0.11 -1.63 -6.94
C MET A 64 -0.11 -1.47 -5.45
N GLU A 65 -1.02 -0.56 -5.08
CA GLU A 65 -1.31 -0.30 -3.68
C GLU A 65 -2.82 -0.16 -3.47
N TRP A 66 -3.29 -0.75 -2.38
CA TRP A 66 -4.69 -0.75 -1.98
C TRP A 66 -4.84 -0.07 -0.63
N PHE A 67 -5.81 0.84 -0.57
CA PHE A 67 -6.15 1.63 0.60
C PHE A 67 -7.64 1.50 0.91
N TRP A 68 -7.98 1.41 2.18
CA TRP A 68 -9.37 1.38 2.64
C TRP A 68 -9.61 2.52 3.61
N GLU A 69 -10.74 3.22 3.45
CA GLU A 69 -11.13 4.30 4.36
C GLU A 69 -11.29 3.76 5.79
N GLY A 70 -10.74 4.48 6.76
CA GLY A 70 -10.75 4.08 8.16
C GLY A 70 -9.78 2.94 8.53
N ALA A 71 -9.08 2.32 7.56
CA ALA A 71 -8.09 1.30 7.86
C ALA A 71 -6.81 1.92 8.44
N TRP A 72 -6.17 1.15 9.33
CA TRP A 72 -4.87 1.47 9.92
C TRP A 72 -3.71 0.77 9.19
N PHE A 73 -3.96 0.35 8.00
CA PHE A 73 -2.97 -0.28 7.12
C PHE A 73 -3.27 0.00 5.65
N SER A 74 -2.25 -0.15 4.83
CA SER A 74 -2.37 -0.30 3.38
C SER A 74 -1.60 -1.54 2.93
N ILE A 75 -1.99 -2.09 1.78
CA ILE A 75 -1.27 -3.21 1.16
C ILE A 75 -0.61 -2.69 -0.11
N GLY A 76 0.72 -2.65 -0.11
CA GLY A 76 1.53 -2.42 -1.29
C GLY A 76 2.15 -3.73 -1.79
N VAL A 77 2.09 -3.97 -3.09
CA VAL A 77 2.78 -5.09 -3.72
C VAL A 77 3.60 -4.56 -4.89
N SER A 78 4.88 -4.89 -4.90
CA SER A 78 5.74 -4.63 -6.06
C SER A 78 6.11 -5.94 -6.75
N MET A 79 6.36 -5.88 -8.06
CA MET A 79 6.81 -7.00 -8.87
C MET A 79 7.99 -6.58 -9.73
N ASP A 80 9.04 -7.36 -9.69
CA ASP A 80 10.15 -7.24 -10.61
C ASP A 80 9.73 -7.74 -12.00
N PRO A 81 9.82 -6.93 -13.06
CA PRO A 81 9.31 -7.31 -14.39
C PRO A 81 10.08 -8.45 -15.05
N LEU A 82 11.32 -8.70 -14.65
CA LEU A 82 12.18 -9.75 -15.22
C LEU A 82 12.07 -11.07 -14.46
N SER A 83 12.29 -11.04 -13.16
CA SER A 83 12.24 -12.24 -12.31
C SER A 83 10.82 -12.64 -11.89
N ARG A 84 9.85 -11.74 -12.04
CA ARG A 84 8.47 -11.92 -11.58
C ARG A 84 8.32 -12.04 -10.06
N LEU A 85 9.39 -11.77 -9.32
CA LEU A 85 9.36 -11.81 -7.86
C LEU A 85 8.48 -10.72 -7.31
N THR A 86 7.46 -11.11 -6.54
CA THR A 86 6.57 -10.19 -5.82
C THR A 86 7.12 -9.87 -4.43
N ARG A 87 6.87 -8.64 -3.97
CA ARG A 87 7.18 -8.21 -2.61
C ARG A 87 6.02 -7.39 -2.06
N PHE A 88 5.51 -7.82 -0.91
CA PHE A 88 4.59 -7.01 -0.13
C PHE A 88 5.38 -6.04 0.74
N TYR A 89 4.88 -4.84 0.83
CA TYR A 89 5.27 -3.83 1.79
C TYR A 89 4.01 -3.14 2.28
N CYS A 90 3.55 -3.56 3.46
CA CYS A 90 2.30 -3.09 4.03
C CYS A 90 2.60 -2.16 5.19
N ASN A 91 2.27 -0.90 5.04
CA ASN A 91 2.46 0.08 6.11
C ASN A 91 1.36 -0.06 7.16
N LEU A 92 1.70 0.02 8.43
CA LEU A 92 0.77 0.37 9.48
C LEU A 92 0.77 1.89 9.66
N HIS A 93 -0.40 2.51 9.57
CA HIS A 93 -0.54 3.96 9.55
C HIS A 93 -1.86 4.41 10.18
N GLN A 94 -1.95 5.67 10.57
CA GLN A 94 -3.25 6.24 10.93
C GLN A 94 -4.20 6.24 9.72
N PRO A 95 -5.53 6.22 9.93
CA PRO A 95 -6.48 6.34 8.83
C PRO A 95 -6.10 7.45 7.87
N LEU A 96 -6.13 7.14 6.59
CA LEU A 96 -5.76 8.07 5.53
C LEU A 96 -6.69 9.28 5.46
N THR A 97 -6.14 10.38 4.99
CA THR A 97 -6.88 11.60 4.65
C THR A 97 -6.75 11.87 3.17
N GLU A 98 -7.85 12.14 2.50
CA GLU A 98 -7.81 12.62 1.12
C GLU A 98 -7.37 14.08 1.08
N VAL A 99 -6.44 14.37 0.17
CA VAL A 99 -5.92 15.72 -0.09
C VAL A 99 -6.08 16.04 -1.59
N ASP A 100 -5.87 17.29 -1.96
CA ASP A 100 -5.96 17.68 -3.37
C ASP A 100 -4.95 16.87 -4.22
N GLY A 101 -5.50 16.12 -5.17
CA GLY A 101 -4.73 15.26 -6.08
C GLY A 101 -4.11 14.01 -5.46
N GLY A 102 -4.55 13.56 -4.27
CA GLY A 102 -3.95 12.37 -3.68
C GLY A 102 -4.45 11.96 -2.30
N LEU A 103 -3.60 11.21 -1.60
CA LEU A 103 -3.79 10.73 -0.23
C LEU A 103 -2.63 11.18 0.67
N GLU A 104 -2.94 11.36 1.93
CA GLU A 104 -1.95 11.55 2.99
C GLU A 104 -2.25 10.62 4.17
N PHE A 105 -1.21 10.07 4.78
CA PHE A 105 -1.33 9.32 6.02
C PHE A 105 -0.10 9.51 6.93
N VAL A 106 -0.29 9.20 8.22
CA VAL A 106 0.78 9.21 9.23
C VAL A 106 1.29 7.80 9.42
N ASP A 107 2.54 7.58 9.09
CA ASP A 107 3.28 6.35 9.31
C ASP A 107 3.45 6.06 10.81
N LEU A 108 3.28 4.81 11.19
CA LEU A 108 3.43 4.32 12.57
C LEU A 108 4.63 3.39 12.74
N ASP A 109 5.59 3.47 11.84
CA ASP A 109 6.89 2.81 11.85
C ASP A 109 6.87 1.29 11.58
N ILE A 110 5.87 0.55 12.06
CA ILE A 110 5.79 -0.90 11.85
C ILE A 110 5.30 -1.20 10.42
N ASP A 111 6.07 -2.06 9.73
CA ASP A 111 5.68 -2.58 8.44
C ASP A 111 5.55 -4.11 8.45
N VAL A 112 4.70 -4.63 7.58
CA VAL A 112 4.58 -6.07 7.32
C VAL A 112 5.10 -6.35 5.90
N VAL A 113 6.13 -7.18 5.80
CA VAL A 113 6.80 -7.49 4.53
C VAL A 113 6.67 -8.98 4.19
N LYS A 114 6.65 -9.28 2.89
CA LYS A 114 6.66 -10.64 2.35
C LYS A 114 7.43 -10.67 1.04
N VAL A 115 8.17 -11.73 0.77
CA VAL A 115 8.89 -11.93 -0.49
C VAL A 115 8.43 -13.23 -1.12
N GLY A 116 7.87 -13.13 -2.32
CA GLY A 116 7.29 -14.29 -2.98
C GLY A 116 6.18 -14.91 -2.12
N ASP A 117 6.23 -16.22 -1.96
CA ASP A 117 5.27 -16.98 -1.14
C ASP A 117 5.83 -17.36 0.25
N GLU A 118 6.96 -16.75 0.65
CA GLU A 118 7.48 -16.90 2.01
C GLU A 118 6.52 -16.28 3.05
N PRO A 119 6.54 -16.73 4.30
CA PRO A 119 5.72 -16.13 5.36
C PRO A 119 6.02 -14.64 5.54
N THR A 120 4.99 -13.89 5.93
CA THR A 120 5.13 -12.49 6.29
C THR A 120 5.99 -12.29 7.52
N THR A 121 6.65 -11.14 7.61
CA THR A 121 7.46 -10.73 8.75
C THR A 121 7.18 -9.27 9.10
N GLN A 122 7.05 -8.94 10.38
CA GLN A 122 7.05 -7.55 10.82
C GLN A 122 8.49 -7.03 10.88
N VAL A 123 8.69 -5.79 10.44
CA VAL A 123 9.97 -5.09 10.49
C VAL A 123 9.82 -3.75 11.21
N ASP A 124 10.96 -3.13 11.55
CA ASP A 124 11.08 -1.80 12.15
C ASP A 124 10.45 -1.65 13.55
N LEU A 125 10.28 -2.76 14.27
CA LEU A 125 9.79 -2.78 15.67
C LEU A 125 10.70 -2.01 16.64
N ASP A 126 12.00 -1.94 16.38
CA ASP A 126 12.96 -1.15 17.13
C ASP A 126 12.79 0.35 16.85
N GLU A 127 12.54 0.76 15.60
CA GLU A 127 12.20 2.13 15.22
C GLU A 127 10.89 2.56 15.91
N PHE A 128 9.85 1.71 15.86
CA PHE A 128 8.61 1.93 16.60
C PHE A 128 8.82 2.11 18.10
N ALA A 129 9.63 1.24 18.74
CA ALA A 129 9.91 1.34 20.17
C ALA A 129 10.66 2.63 20.54
N LEU A 130 11.48 3.16 19.63
CA LEU A 130 12.18 4.44 19.78
C LEU A 130 11.22 5.63 19.58
N HIS A 131 10.51 5.64 18.46
CA HIS A 131 9.65 6.76 18.06
C HIS A 131 8.41 6.87 18.95
N SER A 132 7.83 5.77 19.39
CA SER A 132 6.69 5.78 20.29
C SER A 132 6.96 6.55 21.60
N LYS A 133 8.20 6.46 22.10
CA LYS A 133 8.66 7.23 23.27
C LYS A 133 8.99 8.68 22.91
N ALA A 134 9.73 8.87 21.80
CA ALA A 134 10.21 10.20 21.40
C ALA A 134 9.05 11.13 21.00
N TYR A 135 8.02 10.58 20.35
CA TYR A 135 6.86 11.34 19.86
C TYR A 135 5.61 11.17 20.71
N LEU A 136 5.72 10.49 21.88
CA LEU A 136 4.62 10.30 22.83
C LEU A 136 3.38 9.67 22.18
N TYR A 137 3.55 8.53 21.51
CA TYR A 137 2.41 7.80 20.95
C TYR A 137 1.39 7.45 22.04
N PRO A 138 0.08 7.48 21.76
CA PRO A 138 -0.92 7.02 22.70
C PRO A 138 -0.63 5.58 23.17
N LYS A 139 -0.88 5.32 24.45
CA LYS A 139 -0.66 4.00 25.05
C LYS A 139 -1.43 2.89 24.31
N THR A 140 -2.63 3.17 23.85
CA THR A 140 -3.45 2.26 23.05
C THR A 140 -2.75 1.82 21.77
N ILE A 141 -2.11 2.75 21.04
CA ILE A 141 -1.33 2.42 19.83
C ILE A 141 -0.12 1.57 20.20
N ILE A 142 0.61 1.94 21.28
CA ILE A 142 1.81 1.19 21.69
C ILE A 142 1.47 -0.27 22.02
N GLU A 143 0.33 -0.49 22.68
CA GLU A 143 -0.08 -1.82 23.15
C GLU A 143 -0.72 -2.69 22.06
N SER A 144 -1.45 -2.10 21.13
CA SER A 144 -2.24 -2.86 20.13
C SER A 144 -1.57 -2.99 18.76
N LEU A 145 -0.81 -1.99 18.31
CA LEU A 145 -0.32 -1.96 16.94
C LEU A 145 0.58 -3.15 16.55
N PRO A 146 1.52 -3.64 17.40
CA PRO A 146 2.32 -4.81 17.06
C PRO A 146 1.47 -6.08 16.85
N ASN A 147 0.45 -6.29 17.68
CA ASN A 147 -0.47 -7.42 17.53
C ASN A 147 -1.33 -7.28 16.26
N TYR A 148 -1.71 -6.05 15.93
CA TYR A 148 -2.46 -5.76 14.71
C TYR A 148 -1.62 -6.07 13.46
N GLY A 149 -0.35 -5.69 13.44
CA GLY A 149 0.57 -6.03 12.37
C GLY A 149 0.79 -7.54 12.22
N GLU A 150 0.88 -8.28 13.33
CA GLU A 150 0.96 -9.73 13.29
C GLU A 150 -0.33 -10.36 12.71
N ALA A 151 -1.49 -9.81 13.07
CA ALA A 151 -2.78 -10.24 12.54
C ALA A 151 -2.90 -9.93 11.04
N LEU A 152 -2.41 -8.76 10.59
CA LEU A 152 -2.33 -8.40 9.17
C LEU A 152 -1.47 -9.41 8.40
N GLY A 153 -0.29 -9.73 8.88
CA GLY A 153 0.58 -10.73 8.27
C GLY A 153 -0.09 -12.09 8.13
N LYS A 154 -0.70 -12.59 9.21
CA LYS A 154 -1.45 -13.86 9.19
C LYS A 154 -2.63 -13.84 8.20
N ALA A 155 -3.30 -12.71 8.04
CA ALA A 155 -4.40 -12.57 7.10
C ALA A 155 -3.88 -12.64 5.64
N ILE A 156 -2.78 -11.97 5.34
CA ILE A 156 -2.11 -12.02 4.03
C ILE A 156 -1.64 -13.45 3.71
N ASP A 157 -1.03 -14.14 4.67
CA ASP A 157 -0.51 -15.50 4.46
C ASP A 157 -1.60 -16.55 4.21
N ARG A 158 -2.81 -16.32 4.72
CA ARG A 158 -3.96 -17.21 4.51
C ARG A 158 -4.71 -16.93 3.21
N ASP A 159 -4.53 -15.76 2.63
CA ASP A 159 -5.30 -15.32 1.47
C ASP A 159 -4.70 -15.90 0.19
N THR A 160 -5.38 -16.90 -0.39
CA THR A 160 -4.95 -17.55 -1.62
C THR A 160 -5.10 -16.68 -2.87
N GLU A 161 -5.84 -15.57 -2.80
CA GLU A 161 -5.92 -14.59 -3.90
C GLU A 161 -4.68 -13.69 -3.96
N LEU A 162 -3.96 -13.56 -2.83
CA LEU A 162 -2.74 -12.77 -2.73
C LEU A 162 -1.45 -13.62 -2.91
N CYS A 163 -1.52 -14.80 -3.52
CA CYS A 163 -0.33 -15.59 -3.85
C CYS A 163 0.41 -15.03 -5.09
N SER A 164 1.71 -15.31 -5.17
CA SER A 164 2.60 -14.77 -6.22
C SER A 164 2.10 -15.03 -7.64
N GLU A 165 1.52 -16.20 -7.90
CA GLU A 165 1.00 -16.55 -9.23
C GLU A 165 -0.17 -15.65 -9.64
N LYS A 166 -1.16 -15.45 -8.74
CA LYS A 166 -2.34 -14.62 -9.02
C LYS A 166 -1.97 -13.15 -9.10
N LEU A 167 -1.10 -12.67 -8.22
CA LEU A 167 -0.56 -11.32 -8.28
C LEU A 167 0.21 -11.09 -9.58
N GLY A 168 1.03 -12.03 -10.02
CA GLY A 168 1.73 -11.94 -11.30
C GLY A 168 0.76 -11.76 -12.48
N ARG A 169 -0.34 -12.53 -12.53
CA ARG A 169 -1.39 -12.35 -13.53
C ARG A 169 -2.09 -10.99 -13.42
N LEU A 170 -2.32 -10.52 -12.19
CA LEU A 170 -2.92 -9.19 -11.98
C LEU A 170 -2.01 -8.09 -12.52
N PHE A 171 -0.70 -8.18 -12.29
CA PHE A 171 0.25 -7.22 -12.85
C PHE A 171 0.22 -7.23 -14.38
N ASP A 172 0.14 -8.39 -15.02
CA ASP A 172 0.03 -8.49 -16.50
C ASP A 172 -1.27 -7.86 -17.02
N GLN A 173 -2.36 -7.96 -16.28
CA GLN A 173 -3.63 -7.38 -16.67
C GLN A 173 -3.67 -5.86 -16.50
N VAL A 174 -3.07 -5.36 -15.43
CA VAL A 174 -3.09 -3.93 -15.07
C VAL A 174 -1.99 -3.15 -15.78
N MET A 175 -0.76 -3.67 -15.82
CA MET A 175 0.41 -3.01 -16.38
C MET A 175 0.55 -3.33 -17.87
N VAL A 176 -0.31 -2.73 -18.69
CA VAL A 176 -0.30 -2.93 -20.14
C VAL A 176 0.50 -1.86 -20.87
N GLU A 177 0.84 -2.10 -22.12
CA GLU A 177 1.47 -1.10 -22.98
C GLU A 177 0.56 0.13 -23.11
N GLY A 178 1.09 1.31 -22.83
CA GLY A 178 0.34 2.58 -22.84
C GLY A 178 -0.14 3.03 -21.46
N GLY A 179 0.14 2.27 -20.40
CA GLY A 179 -0.13 2.64 -19.01
C GLY A 179 -1.08 1.69 -18.28
N PRO A 180 -1.23 1.86 -16.96
CA PRO A 180 -2.08 1.00 -16.14
C PRO A 180 -3.56 1.12 -16.49
N ASN A 181 -4.25 -0.02 -16.47
CA ASN A 181 -5.67 -0.06 -16.83
C ASN A 181 -6.40 -1.23 -16.15
N LEU A 182 -7.64 -1.01 -15.79
CA LEU A 182 -8.51 -2.00 -15.12
C LEU A 182 -9.41 -2.81 -16.06
N THR A 183 -9.46 -2.51 -17.35
CA THR A 183 -10.44 -3.13 -18.25
C THR A 183 -10.32 -4.64 -18.36
N ASN A 184 -9.15 -5.19 -18.04
CA ASN A 184 -8.86 -6.61 -18.13
C ASN A 184 -8.96 -7.33 -16.76
N VAL A 185 -9.21 -6.61 -15.67
CA VAL A 185 -9.30 -7.20 -14.32
C VAL A 185 -10.69 -7.81 -14.13
N GLY A 186 -10.71 -9.07 -13.72
CA GLY A 186 -11.98 -9.76 -13.43
C GLY A 186 -12.75 -9.11 -12.28
N GLU A 187 -14.08 -9.05 -12.41
CA GLU A 187 -14.96 -8.45 -11.39
C GLU A 187 -14.81 -9.14 -10.03
N ASP A 188 -14.63 -10.47 -10.01
CA ASP A 188 -14.47 -11.24 -8.77
C ASP A 188 -13.23 -10.80 -7.97
N LEU A 189 -12.10 -10.56 -8.67
CA LEU A 189 -10.87 -10.09 -8.03
C LEU A 189 -11.00 -8.66 -7.51
N SER A 190 -11.62 -7.78 -8.29
CA SER A 190 -11.92 -6.42 -7.84
C SER A 190 -12.81 -6.41 -6.61
N GLN A 191 -13.85 -7.24 -6.57
CA GLN A 191 -14.73 -7.36 -5.40
C GLN A 191 -14.00 -7.92 -4.18
N HIS A 192 -13.12 -8.90 -4.40
CA HIS A 192 -12.28 -9.47 -3.34
C HIS A 192 -11.41 -8.37 -2.70
N LEU A 193 -10.68 -7.61 -3.50
CA LEU A 193 -9.80 -6.53 -3.02
C LEU A 193 -10.58 -5.44 -2.29
N ARG A 194 -11.73 -4.99 -2.81
CA ARG A 194 -12.56 -3.97 -2.14
C ARG A 194 -13.03 -4.40 -0.75
N LYS A 195 -13.32 -5.69 -0.57
CA LYS A 195 -13.86 -6.25 0.67
C LYS A 195 -12.79 -6.90 1.55
N TRP A 196 -11.53 -6.78 1.18
CA TRP A 196 -10.45 -7.52 1.84
C TRP A 196 -10.42 -7.36 3.37
N PRO A 197 -10.56 -6.17 3.97
CA PRO A 197 -10.56 -6.03 5.42
C PRO A 197 -11.68 -6.84 6.12
N GLN A 198 -12.84 -6.96 5.48
CA GLN A 198 -13.97 -7.71 6.03
C GLN A 198 -13.79 -9.22 5.85
N ILE A 199 -13.35 -9.67 4.67
CA ILE A 199 -13.18 -11.11 4.37
C ILE A 199 -11.94 -11.70 5.03
N SER A 200 -10.91 -10.90 5.31
CA SER A 200 -9.71 -11.33 6.03
C SER A 200 -9.95 -11.57 7.52
N GLY A 201 -11.03 -11.01 8.06
CA GLY A 201 -11.34 -11.03 9.49
C GLY A 201 -10.44 -10.14 10.35
N LEU A 202 -9.65 -9.25 9.71
CA LEU A 202 -8.72 -8.36 10.41
C LEU A 202 -9.43 -7.16 11.06
N GLY A 203 -10.49 -6.63 10.41
CA GLY A 203 -11.06 -5.34 10.80
C GLY A 203 -10.26 -4.16 10.23
N LEU A 204 -10.75 -2.94 10.50
CA LEU A 204 -10.17 -1.71 9.97
C LEU A 204 -9.23 -1.01 10.97
N ALA A 205 -9.34 -1.32 12.26
CA ALA A 205 -8.58 -0.66 13.31
C ALA A 205 -7.98 -1.68 14.28
N PRO A 206 -6.87 -1.35 14.95
CA PRO A 206 -6.36 -2.13 16.08
C PRO A 206 -7.30 -1.99 17.28
N ASP A 207 -7.43 -3.09 18.05
CA ASP A 207 -8.25 -3.14 19.28
C ASP A 207 -7.66 -2.31 20.43
#